data_a519d0f3c8b21c1514d11c96d899b0e1
#
_entry.id   a519d0f3c8b21c1514d11c96d899b0e1
#
_cell.length_a   1.000
_cell.length_b   1.000
_cell.length_c   1.000
_cell.angle_alpha   90.00
_cell.angle_beta   90.00
_cell.angle_gamma   90.00
#
_symmetry.space_group_name_H-M   'P 1'
#
loop_
_entity.id
_entity.type
_entity.pdbx_description
1 polymer ?
#
loop_
_entity_poly.entity_id
_entity_poly.type
_entity_poly.pdbx_seq_one_letter_code
_entity_poly.pdbx_strand_id
1 'polypeptide(L)'
;MNKKIELSPRLRMVAGLVPPGSRLADIGTDHAYLPAALIQEGTIPAAIAADLRQGPLNRAKATVRECGLTGRVTFRLCSGLEGVRPDEVDAVAIAGMGGGTIADILAAAPWTRERDVPLVLQPMSSMDDLRLWLERHGYTIVKEELAREGGTLYTAL
;
A
#
# COMPACT_ATOMS: atom_id res chain seq x y z
N MET A 1 19.05 -1.74 -19.82
CA MET A 1 18.16 -0.66 -19.33
C MET A 1 17.15 -1.23 -18.33
N ASN A 2 16.87 -0.47 -17.31
CA ASN A 2 15.89 -0.86 -16.30
C ASN A 2 14.47 -0.64 -16.84
N LYS A 3 13.58 -1.57 -16.48
CA LYS A 3 12.17 -1.45 -16.81
C LYS A 3 11.54 -0.27 -16.04
N LYS A 4 10.75 0.53 -16.74
CA LYS A 4 9.98 1.60 -16.12
C LYS A 4 8.55 1.13 -15.86
N ILE A 5 8.03 1.36 -14.65
CA ILE A 5 6.66 0.98 -14.30
C ILE A 5 5.71 2.12 -14.60
N GLU A 6 4.66 1.80 -15.35
CA GLU A 6 3.51 2.68 -15.55
C GLU A 6 2.34 2.12 -14.75
N LEU A 7 1.83 2.91 -13.82
CA LEU A 7 0.73 2.49 -12.96
C LEU A 7 -0.61 2.61 -13.67
N SER A 8 -1.50 1.66 -13.42
CA SER A 8 -2.91 1.77 -13.81
C SER A 8 -3.55 3.00 -13.15
N PRO A 9 -4.68 3.49 -13.67
CA PRO A 9 -5.38 4.63 -13.03
C PRO A 9 -5.67 4.40 -11.55
N ARG A 10 -6.09 3.20 -11.16
CA ARG A 10 -6.34 2.87 -9.77
C ARG A 10 -5.08 2.99 -8.90
N LEU A 11 -3.98 2.38 -9.33
CA LEU A 11 -2.72 2.47 -8.57
C LEU A 11 -2.09 3.86 -8.63
N ARG A 12 -2.27 4.59 -9.74
CA ARG A 12 -1.79 5.97 -9.84
C ARG A 12 -2.51 6.87 -8.83
N MET A 13 -3.79 6.65 -8.62
CA MET A 13 -4.57 7.34 -7.58
C MET A 13 -3.98 7.06 -6.18
N VAL A 14 -3.72 5.79 -5.88
CA VAL A 14 -3.10 5.40 -4.59
C VAL A 14 -1.73 6.06 -4.44
N ALA A 15 -0.91 6.02 -5.48
CA ALA A 15 0.42 6.62 -5.49
C ALA A 15 0.38 8.11 -5.16
N GLY A 16 -0.61 8.83 -5.68
CA GLY A 16 -0.78 10.26 -5.45
C GLY A 16 -1.08 10.63 -4.00
N LEU A 17 -1.52 9.67 -3.19
CA LEU A 17 -1.81 9.91 -1.78
C LEU A 17 -0.65 9.53 -0.86
N VAL A 18 0.38 8.87 -1.35
CA VAL A 18 1.54 8.50 -0.54
C VAL A 18 2.38 9.74 -0.26
N PRO A 19 2.66 10.06 1.02
CA PRO A 19 3.45 11.23 1.35
C PRO A 19 4.87 11.13 0.78
N PRO A 20 5.36 12.16 0.06
CA PRO A 20 6.72 12.16 -0.46
C PRO A 20 7.76 12.02 0.66
N GLY A 21 8.84 11.29 0.37
CA GLY A 21 9.93 11.08 1.31
C GLY A 21 9.68 9.98 2.34
N SER A 22 8.50 9.36 2.35
CA SER A 22 8.18 8.32 3.32
C SER A 22 8.77 6.96 2.93
N ARG A 23 9.16 6.19 3.96
CA ARG A 23 9.44 4.75 3.80
C ARG A 23 8.08 4.06 3.82
N LEU A 24 7.72 3.41 2.72
CA LEU A 24 6.38 2.86 2.53
C LEU A 24 6.33 1.36 2.84
N ALA A 25 5.30 0.92 3.56
CA ALA A 25 4.91 -0.49 3.59
C ALA A 25 3.73 -0.67 2.63
N ASP A 26 3.92 -1.51 1.62
CA ASP A 26 2.88 -1.88 0.65
C ASP A 26 2.36 -3.27 0.99
N ILE A 27 1.15 -3.33 1.55
CA ILE A 27 0.57 -4.55 2.08
C ILE A 27 -0.34 -5.20 1.03
N GLY A 28 -0.09 -6.47 0.75
CA GLY A 28 -0.69 -7.15 -0.40
C GLY A 28 -0.07 -6.63 -1.69
N THR A 29 1.25 -6.57 -1.71
CA THR A 29 2.01 -5.87 -2.76
C THR A 29 1.83 -6.48 -4.16
N ASP A 30 1.51 -7.76 -4.25
CA ASP A 30 1.39 -8.53 -5.48
C ASP A 30 2.65 -8.41 -6.36
N HIS A 31 2.63 -7.55 -7.38
CA HIS A 31 3.76 -7.35 -8.30
C HIS A 31 4.76 -6.28 -7.84
N ALA A 32 4.52 -5.61 -6.73
CA ALA A 32 5.30 -4.47 -6.26
C ALA A 32 5.32 -3.29 -7.23
N TYR A 33 4.30 -3.15 -8.08
CA TYR A 33 4.25 -2.04 -9.05
C TYR A 33 4.16 -0.68 -8.35
N LEU A 34 3.39 -0.57 -7.27
CA LEU A 34 3.24 0.69 -6.54
C LEU A 34 4.57 1.18 -5.96
N PRO A 35 5.26 0.38 -5.12
CA PRO A 35 6.53 0.85 -4.57
C PRO A 35 7.60 1.04 -5.65
N ALA A 36 7.65 0.18 -6.67
CA ALA A 36 8.63 0.32 -7.75
C ALA A 36 8.48 1.64 -8.49
N ALA A 37 7.25 1.99 -8.88
CA ALA A 37 6.98 3.26 -9.57
C ALA A 37 7.33 4.46 -8.70
N LEU A 38 6.95 4.44 -7.42
CA LEU A 38 7.22 5.55 -6.49
C LEU A 38 8.72 5.75 -6.25
N ILE A 39 9.50 4.68 -6.18
CA ILE A 39 10.95 4.77 -6.04
C ILE A 39 11.57 5.31 -7.33
N GLN A 40 11.13 4.80 -8.49
CA GLN A 40 11.63 5.27 -9.80
C GLN A 40 11.38 6.76 -10.01
N GLU A 41 10.24 7.25 -9.54
CA GLU A 41 9.86 8.66 -9.67
C GLU A 41 10.55 9.56 -8.63
N GLY A 42 11.28 8.97 -7.68
CA GLY A 42 11.92 9.73 -6.62
C GLY A 42 10.98 10.19 -5.52
N THR A 43 9.74 9.68 -5.49
CA THR A 43 8.76 10.07 -4.47
C THR A 43 9.09 9.47 -3.11
N ILE A 44 9.53 8.20 -3.08
CA ILE A 44 9.94 7.53 -1.84
C ILE A 44 11.34 6.95 -1.96
N PRO A 45 12.09 6.85 -0.85
CA PRO A 45 13.46 6.32 -0.89
C PRO A 45 13.53 4.80 -0.89
N ALA A 46 12.59 4.14 -0.22
CA ALA A 46 12.59 2.70 0.00
C ALA A 46 11.21 2.21 0.38
N ALA A 47 11.00 0.89 0.31
CA ALA A 47 9.72 0.28 0.66
C ALA A 47 9.89 -1.11 1.24
N ILE A 48 8.91 -1.53 2.02
CA ILE A 48 8.68 -2.92 2.40
C ILE A 48 7.49 -3.40 1.57
N ALA A 49 7.71 -4.45 0.79
CA ALA A 49 6.68 -5.10 -0.01
C ALA A 49 6.28 -6.40 0.69
N ALA A 50 5.07 -6.44 1.22
CA ALA A 50 4.58 -7.57 1.99
C ALA A 50 3.43 -8.28 1.28
N ASP A 51 3.39 -9.60 1.39
CA ASP A 51 2.28 -10.39 0.89
C ASP A 51 2.11 -11.65 1.75
N LEU A 52 0.88 -12.15 1.79
CA LEU A 52 0.54 -13.35 2.53
C LEU A 52 1.04 -14.61 1.82
N ARG A 53 1.17 -14.54 0.49
CA ARG A 53 1.48 -15.70 -0.35
C ARG A 53 2.82 -15.55 -1.06
N GLN A 54 3.52 -16.68 -1.21
CA GLN A 54 4.84 -16.70 -1.83
C GLN A 54 4.81 -16.39 -3.34
N GLY A 55 3.77 -16.82 -4.05
CA GLY A 55 3.65 -16.56 -5.48
C GLY A 55 3.67 -15.07 -5.83
N PRO A 56 2.78 -14.25 -5.26
CA PRO A 56 2.83 -12.80 -5.43
C PRO A 56 4.18 -12.20 -5.03
N LEU A 57 4.76 -12.67 -3.93
CA LEU A 57 6.04 -12.14 -3.46
C LEU A 57 7.18 -12.46 -4.44
N ASN A 58 7.14 -13.61 -5.09
CA ASN A 58 8.10 -13.95 -6.14
C ASN A 58 7.96 -13.02 -7.35
N ARG A 59 6.73 -12.67 -7.75
CA ARG A 59 6.48 -11.71 -8.80
C ARG A 59 7.01 -10.31 -8.43
N ALA A 60 6.81 -9.92 -7.17
CA ALA A 60 7.32 -8.65 -6.65
C ALA A 60 8.85 -8.59 -6.73
N LYS A 61 9.53 -9.66 -6.36
CA LYS A 61 10.99 -9.76 -6.46
C LYS A 61 11.48 -9.63 -7.90
N ALA A 62 10.77 -10.27 -8.85
CA ALA A 62 11.11 -10.16 -10.26
C ALA A 62 10.95 -8.73 -10.76
N THR A 63 9.86 -8.05 -10.42
CA THR A 63 9.62 -6.65 -10.77
C THR A 63 10.75 -5.75 -10.28
N VAL A 64 11.09 -5.88 -9.02
CA VAL A 64 12.14 -5.05 -8.38
C VAL A 64 13.49 -5.26 -9.07
N ARG A 65 13.83 -6.51 -9.39
CA ARG A 65 15.07 -6.83 -10.10
C ARG A 65 15.09 -6.24 -11.52
N GLU A 66 13.99 -6.39 -12.26
CA GLU A 66 13.86 -5.85 -13.62
C GLU A 66 13.92 -4.32 -13.66
N CYS A 67 13.46 -3.68 -12.59
CA CYS A 67 13.50 -2.22 -12.45
C CYS A 67 14.84 -1.69 -11.92
N GLY A 68 15.78 -2.57 -11.59
CA GLY A 68 17.07 -2.15 -11.04
C GLY A 68 16.98 -1.59 -9.62
N LEU A 69 15.99 -2.03 -8.83
CA LEU A 69 15.72 -1.50 -7.50
C LEU A 69 16.12 -2.46 -6.37
N THR A 70 16.92 -3.47 -6.68
CA THR A 70 17.43 -4.42 -5.67
C THR A 70 18.13 -3.66 -4.54
N GLY A 71 17.76 -3.98 -3.30
CA GLY A 71 18.28 -3.28 -2.13
C GLY A 71 17.45 -2.07 -1.70
N ARG A 72 16.53 -1.59 -2.54
CA ARG A 72 15.62 -0.48 -2.23
C ARG A 72 14.26 -0.99 -1.72
N VAL A 73 13.95 -2.25 -1.94
CA VAL A 73 12.70 -2.89 -1.52
C VAL A 73 13.04 -4.12 -0.68
N THR A 74 12.45 -4.20 0.51
CA THR A 74 12.55 -5.36 1.40
C THR A 74 11.26 -6.17 1.27
N PHE A 75 11.37 -7.49 1.18
CA PHE A 75 10.21 -8.37 1.00
C PHE A 75 9.86 -9.07 2.31
N ARG A 76 8.58 -9.15 2.64
CA ARG A 76 8.09 -9.83 3.84
C ARG A 76 6.93 -10.77 3.47
N LEU A 77 7.07 -12.04 3.82
CA LEU A 77 5.99 -13.02 3.74
C LEU A 77 5.26 -13.01 5.08
N CYS A 78 4.12 -12.33 5.15
CA CYS A 78 3.39 -12.17 6.41
C CYS A 78 1.91 -11.86 6.18
N SER A 79 1.12 -12.02 7.22
CA SER A 79 -0.29 -11.63 7.23
C SER A 79 -0.40 -10.16 7.59
N GLY A 80 -0.92 -9.34 6.68
CA GLY A 80 -1.11 -7.92 6.91
C GLY A 80 0.18 -7.23 7.37
N LEU A 81 0.10 -6.53 8.49
CA LEU A 81 1.21 -5.78 9.06
C LEU A 81 2.01 -6.55 10.11
N GLU A 82 1.73 -7.83 10.31
CA GLU A 82 2.39 -8.64 11.36
C GLU A 82 3.92 -8.70 11.21
N GLY A 83 4.41 -8.65 9.98
CA GLY A 83 5.84 -8.68 9.69
C GLY A 83 6.49 -7.31 9.58
N VAL A 84 5.80 -6.24 9.94
CA VAL A 84 6.28 -4.85 9.82
C VAL A 84 6.34 -4.21 11.19
N ARG A 85 7.51 -3.69 11.56
CA ARG A 85 7.67 -2.95 12.82
C ARG A 85 7.35 -1.47 12.63
N PRO A 86 6.78 -0.82 13.67
CA PRO A 86 6.43 0.60 13.59
C PRO A 86 7.59 1.53 13.25
N ASP A 87 8.82 1.18 13.64
CA ASP A 87 10.01 2.01 13.42
C ASP A 87 10.61 1.86 12.01
N GLU A 88 10.08 0.93 11.20
CA GLU A 88 10.59 0.66 9.86
C GLU A 88 9.95 1.52 8.78
N VAL A 89 8.80 2.11 9.05
CA VAL A 89 7.98 2.77 8.03
C VAL A 89 7.46 4.12 8.49
N ASP A 90 7.16 4.97 7.51
CA ASP A 90 6.57 6.29 7.72
C ASP A 90 5.16 6.38 7.14
N ALA A 91 4.77 5.42 6.31
CA ALA A 91 3.44 5.35 5.71
C ALA A 91 3.11 3.90 5.34
N VAL A 92 1.82 3.60 5.29
CA VAL A 92 1.32 2.26 4.91
C VAL A 92 0.28 2.40 3.81
N ALA A 93 0.40 1.59 2.76
CA ALA A 93 -0.61 1.47 1.72
C ALA A 93 -1.22 0.06 1.74
N ILE A 94 -2.54 0.00 1.69
CA ILE A 94 -3.31 -1.24 1.58
C ILE A 94 -4.32 -1.05 0.46
N ALA A 95 -4.02 -1.56 -0.71
CA ALA A 95 -4.84 -1.38 -1.90
C ALA A 95 -5.27 -2.71 -2.49
N GLY A 96 -6.48 -2.74 -3.05
CA GLY A 96 -6.95 -3.91 -3.78
C GLY A 96 -7.57 -5.01 -2.92
N MET A 97 -7.86 -4.72 -1.66
CA MET A 97 -8.52 -5.67 -0.75
C MET A 97 -9.91 -5.20 -0.40
N GLY A 98 -10.74 -6.11 0.10
CA GLY A 98 -12.06 -5.74 0.63
C GLY A 98 -11.92 -4.87 1.89
N GLY A 99 -12.91 -4.01 2.13
CA GLY A 99 -12.90 -3.12 3.29
C GLY A 99 -12.83 -3.86 4.63
N GLY A 100 -13.48 -5.01 4.74
CA GLY A 100 -13.40 -5.86 5.93
C GLY A 100 -11.99 -6.38 6.20
N THR A 101 -11.30 -6.81 5.14
CA THR A 101 -9.91 -7.28 5.25
C THR A 101 -8.98 -6.14 5.69
N ILE A 102 -9.16 -4.96 5.12
CA ILE A 102 -8.37 -3.78 5.51
C ILE A 102 -8.60 -3.46 6.99
N ALA A 103 -9.86 -3.48 7.43
CA ALA A 103 -10.19 -3.24 8.84
C ALA A 103 -9.52 -4.27 9.76
N ASP A 104 -9.54 -5.55 9.39
CA ASP A 104 -8.90 -6.61 10.16
C ASP A 104 -7.38 -6.40 10.28
N ILE A 105 -6.74 -6.00 9.18
CA ILE A 105 -5.30 -5.70 9.18
C ILE A 105 -4.99 -4.55 10.15
N LEU A 106 -5.76 -3.50 10.10
CA LEU A 106 -5.56 -2.34 10.99
C LEU A 106 -5.89 -2.66 12.44
N ALA A 107 -6.90 -3.49 12.70
CA ALA A 107 -7.25 -3.93 14.06
C ALA A 107 -6.10 -4.69 14.71
N ALA A 108 -5.34 -5.46 13.93
CA ALA A 108 -4.18 -6.21 14.41
C ALA A 108 -2.91 -5.34 14.53
N ALA A 109 -2.97 -4.08 14.09
CA ALA A 109 -1.83 -3.17 14.10
C ALA A 109 -2.21 -1.81 14.71
N PRO A 110 -2.59 -1.77 16.00
CA PRO A 110 -3.02 -0.52 16.65
C PRO A 110 -1.93 0.57 16.67
N TRP A 111 -0.68 0.20 16.48
CA TRP A 111 0.41 1.16 16.38
C TRP A 111 0.24 2.14 15.22
N THR A 112 -0.52 1.79 14.18
CA THR A 112 -0.78 2.72 13.06
C THR A 112 -1.54 3.95 13.53
N ARG A 113 -2.48 3.80 14.46
CA ARG A 113 -3.18 4.91 15.08
C ARG A 113 -2.34 5.58 16.17
N GLU A 114 -1.74 4.78 17.03
CA GLU A 114 -0.97 5.29 18.18
C GLU A 114 0.20 6.17 17.75
N ARG A 115 0.82 5.86 16.62
CA ARG A 115 1.93 6.62 16.06
C ARG A 115 1.51 7.60 14.96
N ASP A 116 0.21 7.73 14.72
CA ASP A 116 -0.34 8.62 13.70
C ASP A 116 0.30 8.40 12.31
N VAL A 117 0.40 7.14 11.92
CA VAL A 117 1.00 6.76 10.65
C VAL A 117 0.03 7.08 9.50
N PRO A 118 0.46 7.83 8.48
CA PRO A 118 -0.37 8.03 7.29
C PRO A 118 -0.72 6.69 6.63
N LEU A 119 -2.01 6.50 6.37
CA LEU A 119 -2.53 5.30 5.72
C LEU A 119 -3.14 5.69 4.39
N VAL A 120 -2.86 4.91 3.34
CA VAL A 120 -3.52 5.03 2.05
C VAL A 120 -4.28 3.75 1.81
N LEU A 121 -5.61 3.82 1.82
CA LEU A 121 -6.48 2.65 1.78
C LEU A 121 -7.31 2.68 0.51
N GLN A 122 -7.27 1.61 -0.26
CA GLN A 122 -8.08 1.50 -1.46
C GLN A 122 -8.89 0.20 -1.39
N PRO A 123 -10.10 0.24 -0.80
CA PRO A 123 -10.95 -0.94 -0.72
C PRO A 123 -11.61 -1.26 -2.06
N MET A 124 -11.75 -2.55 -2.37
CA MET A 124 -12.45 -3.03 -3.55
C MET A 124 -13.93 -3.29 -3.27
N SER A 125 -14.32 -3.34 -2.00
CA SER A 125 -15.69 -3.61 -1.55
C SER A 125 -15.85 -3.11 -0.12
N SER A 126 -17.10 -3.05 0.35
CA SER A 126 -17.44 -2.70 1.75
C SER A 126 -16.85 -1.38 2.21
N MET A 127 -16.87 -0.37 1.35
CA MET A 127 -16.33 0.97 1.64
C MET A 127 -17.02 1.60 2.85
N ASP A 128 -18.34 1.50 2.94
CA ASP A 128 -19.10 2.12 4.03
C ASP A 128 -18.78 1.47 5.38
N ASP A 129 -18.60 0.16 5.40
CA ASP A 129 -18.18 -0.56 6.60
C ASP A 129 -16.78 -0.14 7.04
N LEU A 130 -15.86 0.04 6.08
CA LEU A 130 -14.51 0.51 6.38
C LEU A 130 -14.54 1.93 6.95
N ARG A 131 -15.30 2.86 6.35
CA ARG A 131 -15.44 4.22 6.86
C ARG A 131 -15.93 4.25 8.30
N LEU A 132 -16.95 3.43 8.59
CA LEU A 132 -17.52 3.36 9.93
C LEU A 132 -16.52 2.78 10.93
N TRP A 133 -15.81 1.74 10.52
CA TRP A 133 -14.76 1.14 11.35
C TRP A 133 -13.67 2.14 11.70
N LEU A 134 -13.18 2.89 10.70
CA LEU A 134 -12.15 3.92 10.88
C LEU A 134 -12.60 4.98 11.88
N GLU A 135 -13.80 5.50 11.69
CA GLU A 135 -14.38 6.50 12.61
C GLU A 135 -14.46 5.98 14.04
N ARG A 136 -14.96 4.77 14.22
CA ARG A 136 -15.13 4.15 15.56
C ARG A 136 -13.81 3.84 16.24
N HIS A 137 -12.74 3.69 15.50
CA HIS A 137 -11.43 3.32 16.04
C HIS A 137 -10.43 4.48 16.07
N GLY A 138 -10.91 5.70 15.91
CA GLY A 138 -10.11 6.89 16.11
C GLY A 138 -9.22 7.30 14.93
N TYR A 139 -9.53 6.84 13.73
CA TYR A 139 -8.87 7.29 12.51
C TYR A 139 -9.66 8.41 11.87
N THR A 140 -8.98 9.37 11.26
CA THR A 140 -9.59 10.48 10.56
C THR A 140 -9.25 10.41 9.07
N ILE A 141 -10.28 10.46 8.21
CA ILE A 141 -10.08 10.54 6.77
C ILE A 141 -9.81 12.00 6.42
N VAL A 142 -8.62 12.29 5.93
CA VAL A 142 -8.21 13.67 5.60
C VAL A 142 -8.28 13.96 4.11
N LYS A 143 -8.32 12.93 3.27
CA LYS A 143 -8.39 13.10 1.82
C LYS A 143 -8.99 11.86 1.17
N GLU A 144 -9.71 12.09 0.07
CA GLU A 144 -10.26 11.01 -0.77
C GLU A 144 -9.99 11.35 -2.22
N GLU A 145 -9.71 10.32 -3.00
CA GLU A 145 -9.52 10.44 -4.44
C GLU A 145 -10.36 9.39 -5.17
N LEU A 146 -10.73 9.70 -6.39
CA LEU A 146 -11.49 8.81 -7.27
C LEU A 146 -10.70 8.56 -8.54
N ALA A 147 -10.80 7.35 -9.06
CA ALA A 147 -10.22 6.99 -10.35
C ALA A 147 -11.15 6.04 -11.09
N ARG A 148 -11.21 6.18 -12.42
CA ARG A 148 -11.96 5.28 -13.29
C ARG A 148 -10.99 4.40 -14.06
N GLU A 149 -11.24 3.11 -14.02
CA GLU A 149 -10.43 2.12 -14.72
C GLU A 149 -11.34 1.00 -15.22
N GLY A 150 -11.30 0.71 -16.52
CA GLY A 150 -12.12 -0.35 -17.10
C GLY A 150 -13.62 -0.19 -16.88
N GLY A 151 -14.12 1.03 -16.82
CA GLY A 151 -15.54 1.33 -16.58
C GLY A 151 -15.96 1.27 -15.12
N THR A 152 -15.06 0.93 -14.20
CA THR A 152 -15.32 0.90 -12.77
C THR A 152 -14.73 2.14 -12.08
N LEU A 153 -15.48 2.71 -11.14
CA LEU A 153 -15.02 3.82 -10.31
C LEU A 153 -14.46 3.28 -9.01
N TYR A 154 -13.21 3.63 -8.72
CA TYR A 154 -12.51 3.24 -7.49
C TYR A 154 -12.28 4.44 -6.60
N THR A 155 -12.24 4.21 -5.29
CA THR A 155 -11.99 5.26 -4.28
C THR A 155 -10.80 4.88 -3.43
N ALA A 156 -9.94 5.87 -3.13
CA ALA A 156 -8.86 5.73 -2.15
C ALA A 156 -9.04 6.77 -1.04
N LEU A 157 -8.67 6.39 0.20
CA LEU A 157 -8.79 7.19 1.40
C LEU A 157 -7.40 7.50 1.98
#